data_cd459ed813a15225250665a5a00d49bd
#
_entry.id   cd459ed813a15225250665a5a00d49bd
#
_cell.length_a   1.000
_cell.length_b   1.000
_cell.length_c   1.000
_cell.angle_alpha   90.00
_cell.angle_beta   90.00
_cell.angle_gamma   90.00
#
_symmetry.space_group_name_H-M   'P 1'
#
loop_
_entity.id
_entity.type
_entity.pdbx_description
1 polymer ?
#
loop_
_entity_poly.entity_id
_entity_poly.type
_entity_poly.pdbx_seq_one_letter_code
_entity_poly.pdbx_strand_id
1 'polypeptide(L)'
;SDPDVSLAFSAIEIDIRALEMTELRVMSSLQVGQNPGSVSSLLKLRWSEIHQSVTRLGLRLLGSDALVWESQRPMHLATSGAVLDDVARPVVAGYLNARAYTIFGGTSEIQREIVAREVLG
;
A
#
# COMPACT_ATOMS: atom_id res chain seq x y z
N SER A 1 -9.01 18.88 13.77
CA SER A 1 -8.73 17.61 13.06
C SER A 1 -9.92 17.33 12.16
N ASP A 2 -9.63 17.10 10.88
CA ASP A 2 -10.67 16.78 9.87
C ASP A 2 -11.24 15.38 10.19
N PRO A 3 -12.54 15.23 10.49
CA PRO A 3 -13.13 13.94 10.84
C PRO A 3 -13.02 12.91 9.71
N ASP A 4 -13.03 13.33 8.46
CA ASP A 4 -12.86 12.43 7.31
C ASP A 4 -11.44 11.87 7.21
N VAL A 5 -10.43 12.67 7.58
CA VAL A 5 -9.04 12.20 7.65
C VAL A 5 -8.88 11.18 8.76
N SER A 6 -9.47 11.44 9.94
CA SER A 6 -9.42 10.51 11.07
C SER A 6 -10.11 9.19 10.73
N LEU A 7 -11.25 9.23 10.06
CA LEU A 7 -11.96 8.04 9.61
C LEU A 7 -11.13 7.23 8.59
N ALA A 8 -10.55 7.91 7.60
CA ALA A 8 -9.69 7.27 6.60
C ALA A 8 -8.46 6.62 7.23
N PHE A 9 -7.84 7.28 8.21
CA PHE A 9 -6.71 6.74 8.95
C PHE A 9 -7.10 5.47 9.73
N SER A 10 -8.21 5.51 10.47
CA SER A 10 -8.70 4.36 11.22
C SER A 10 -9.05 3.17 10.33
N ALA A 11 -9.65 3.43 9.16
CA ALA A 11 -9.95 2.37 8.18
C ALA A 11 -8.68 1.69 7.67
N ILE A 12 -7.65 2.47 7.34
CA ILE A 12 -6.34 1.94 6.92
C ILE A 12 -5.69 1.14 8.05
N GLU A 13 -5.75 1.60 9.29
CA GLU A 13 -5.20 0.89 10.44
C GLU A 13 -5.87 -0.49 10.64
N ILE A 14 -7.20 -0.55 10.51
CA ILE A 14 -7.93 -1.82 10.58
C ILE A 14 -7.48 -2.76 9.46
N ASP A 15 -7.36 -2.28 8.24
CA ASP A 15 -6.90 -3.07 7.09
C ASP A 15 -5.46 -3.61 7.29
N ILE A 16 -4.56 -2.80 7.83
CA ILE A 16 -3.18 -3.21 8.17
C ILE A 16 -3.22 -4.33 9.23
N ARG A 17 -3.99 -4.17 10.30
CA ARG A 17 -4.12 -5.19 11.34
C ARG A 17 -4.69 -6.50 10.81
N ALA A 18 -5.69 -6.42 9.94
CA ALA A 18 -6.25 -7.61 9.28
C ALA A 18 -5.20 -8.33 8.40
N LEU A 19 -4.37 -7.56 7.69
CA LEU A 19 -3.27 -8.11 6.89
C LEU A 19 -2.23 -8.80 7.77
N GLU A 20 -1.77 -8.15 8.84
CA GLU A 20 -0.81 -8.72 9.82
C GLU A 20 -1.32 -10.05 10.39
N MET A 21 -2.58 -10.11 10.79
CA MET A 21 -3.18 -11.34 11.32
C MET A 21 -3.25 -12.45 10.26
N THR A 22 -3.48 -12.10 9.02
CA THR A 22 -3.49 -13.06 7.91
C THR A 22 -2.09 -13.59 7.64
N GLU A 23 -1.07 -12.74 7.65
CA GLU A 23 0.34 -13.15 7.51
C GLU A 23 0.77 -14.09 8.63
N LEU A 24 0.41 -13.79 9.89
CA LEU A 24 0.71 -14.66 11.03
C LEU A 24 0.07 -16.05 10.89
N ARG A 25 -1.17 -16.12 10.38
CA ARG A 25 -1.83 -17.40 10.09
C ARG A 25 -1.10 -18.19 9.02
N VAL A 26 -0.67 -17.53 7.94
CA VAL A 26 0.12 -18.15 6.87
C VAL A 26 1.42 -18.69 7.41
N MET A 27 2.16 -17.91 8.19
CA MET A 27 3.42 -18.33 8.80
C MET A 27 3.22 -19.54 9.72
N SER A 28 2.18 -19.54 10.54
CA SER A 28 1.83 -20.66 11.40
C SER A 28 1.51 -21.93 10.60
N SER A 29 0.73 -21.81 9.51
CA SER A 29 0.39 -22.93 8.63
C SER A 29 1.64 -23.53 7.95
N LEU A 30 2.56 -22.70 7.50
CA LEU A 30 3.82 -23.12 6.91
C LEU A 30 4.71 -23.88 7.90
N GLN A 31 4.76 -23.45 9.16
CA GLN A 31 5.53 -24.12 10.22
C GLN A 31 5.06 -25.56 10.49
N VAL A 32 3.78 -25.85 10.30
CA VAL A 32 3.23 -27.20 10.45
C VAL A 32 3.15 -27.96 9.11
N GLY A 33 3.83 -27.46 8.07
CA GLY A 33 3.93 -28.12 6.78
C GLY A 33 2.68 -28.06 5.90
N GLN A 34 1.73 -27.16 6.22
CA GLN A 34 0.56 -26.94 5.39
C GLN A 34 0.87 -26.01 4.23
N ASN A 35 0.27 -26.25 3.06
CA ASN A 35 0.36 -25.34 1.94
C ASN A 35 -0.63 -24.17 2.14
N PRO A 36 -0.20 -22.92 2.16
CA PRO A 36 -1.09 -21.77 2.29
C PRO A 36 -1.98 -21.51 1.07
N GLY A 37 -1.76 -22.21 -0.04
CA GLY A 37 -2.58 -22.10 -1.25
C GLY A 37 -2.59 -20.68 -1.84
N SER A 38 -3.77 -20.22 -2.23
CA SER A 38 -3.97 -18.88 -2.82
C SER A 38 -3.86 -17.71 -1.83
N VAL A 39 -3.57 -17.98 -0.54
CA VAL A 39 -3.51 -16.90 0.46
C VAL A 39 -2.37 -15.92 0.14
N SER A 40 -1.29 -16.36 -0.49
CA SER A 40 -0.23 -15.46 -0.98
C SER A 40 -0.76 -14.43 -2.00
N SER A 41 -1.67 -14.86 -2.88
CA SER A 41 -2.37 -13.98 -3.83
C SER A 41 -3.28 -12.98 -3.12
N LEU A 42 -3.98 -13.43 -2.08
CA LEU A 42 -4.80 -12.55 -1.25
C LEU A 42 -3.96 -11.51 -0.50
N LEU A 43 -2.84 -11.91 0.09
CA LEU A 43 -1.90 -11.01 0.77
C LEU A 43 -1.37 -9.94 -0.19
N LYS A 44 -0.92 -10.34 -1.38
CA LYS A 44 -0.43 -9.41 -2.41
C LYS A 44 -1.51 -8.41 -2.82
N LEU A 45 -2.74 -8.89 -3.04
CA LEU A 45 -3.87 -8.05 -3.42
C LEU A 45 -4.17 -7.01 -2.32
N ARG A 46 -4.35 -7.47 -1.08
CA ARG A 46 -4.66 -6.57 0.06
C ARG A 46 -3.53 -5.60 0.35
N TRP A 47 -2.28 -6.05 0.32
CA TRP A 47 -1.12 -5.18 0.50
C TRP A 47 -1.10 -4.05 -0.52
N SER A 48 -1.33 -4.34 -1.80
CA SER A 48 -1.32 -3.32 -2.85
C SER A 48 -2.45 -2.30 -2.70
N GLU A 49 -3.64 -2.73 -2.27
CA GLU A 49 -4.79 -1.87 -2.00
C GLU A 49 -4.54 -0.96 -0.78
N ILE A 50 -4.01 -1.52 0.31
CA ILE A 50 -3.65 -0.76 1.52
C ILE A 50 -2.57 0.27 1.19
N HIS A 51 -1.52 -0.12 0.47
CA HIS A 51 -0.44 0.79 0.09
C HIS A 51 -0.95 1.96 -0.75
N GLN A 52 -1.87 1.71 -1.68
CA GLN A 52 -2.53 2.78 -2.44
C GLN A 52 -3.39 3.68 -1.57
N SER A 53 -4.06 3.14 -0.56
CA SER A 53 -4.87 3.92 0.38
C SER A 53 -4.01 4.82 1.26
N VAL A 54 -2.90 4.30 1.77
CA VAL A 54 -1.91 5.07 2.56
C VAL A 54 -1.35 6.23 1.75
N THR A 55 -0.87 5.97 0.54
CA THR A 55 -0.28 7.02 -0.31
C THR A 55 -1.31 8.06 -0.76
N ARG A 56 -2.56 7.65 -0.99
CA ARG A 56 -3.68 8.56 -1.28
C ARG A 56 -4.00 9.46 -0.09
N LEU A 57 -4.03 8.90 1.11
CA LEU A 57 -4.22 9.69 2.33
C LEU A 57 -3.08 10.69 2.52
N GLY A 58 -1.83 10.28 2.26
CA GLY A 58 -0.67 11.17 2.28
C GLY A 58 -0.83 12.37 1.34
N LEU A 59 -1.28 12.16 0.08
CA LEU A 59 -1.57 13.27 -0.84
C LEU A 59 -2.65 14.19 -0.30
N ARG A 60 -3.72 13.62 0.28
CA ARG A 60 -4.81 14.41 0.84
C ARG A 60 -4.32 15.31 1.99
N LEU A 61 -3.42 14.80 2.82
CA LEU A 61 -2.82 15.57 3.93
C LEU A 61 -1.91 16.69 3.44
N LEU A 62 -1.19 16.49 2.33
CA LEU A 62 -0.35 17.51 1.72
C LEU A 62 -1.18 18.62 1.05
N GLY A 63 -2.39 18.34 0.61
CA GLY A 63 -3.26 19.31 -0.08
C GLY A 63 -2.58 19.92 -1.31
N SER A 64 -2.48 21.26 -1.36
CA SER A 64 -1.85 21.99 -2.48
C SER A 64 -0.37 21.72 -2.63
N ASP A 65 0.33 21.36 -1.55
CA ASP A 65 1.77 21.09 -1.59
C ASP A 65 2.09 19.82 -2.41
N ALA A 66 1.10 18.92 -2.58
CA ALA A 66 1.22 17.77 -3.46
C ALA A 66 1.30 18.12 -4.96
N LEU A 67 0.94 19.34 -5.35
CA LEU A 67 0.93 19.78 -6.75
C LEU A 67 2.32 20.23 -7.23
N VAL A 68 3.27 20.44 -6.32
CA VAL A 68 4.62 20.85 -6.65
C VAL A 68 5.41 19.66 -7.18
N TRP A 69 5.76 19.72 -8.48
CA TRP A 69 6.58 18.70 -9.13
C TRP A 69 7.93 19.29 -9.53
N GLU A 70 9.00 18.73 -8.99
CA GLU A 70 10.37 19.04 -9.44
C GLU A 70 10.86 17.99 -10.44
N SER A 71 11.23 18.43 -11.64
CA SER A 71 11.70 17.55 -12.72
C SER A 71 13.13 17.05 -12.49
N GLN A 72 13.93 17.73 -11.69
CA GLN A 72 15.30 17.32 -11.36
C GLN A 72 15.35 16.83 -9.92
N ARG A 73 15.38 15.51 -9.76
CA ARG A 73 15.51 14.84 -8.48
C ARG A 73 16.98 14.46 -8.26
N PRO A 74 17.67 15.06 -7.30
CA PRO A 74 18.90 14.45 -6.80
C PRO A 74 18.53 13.10 -6.16
N MET A 75 19.25 12.05 -6.54
CA MET A 75 19.05 10.68 -6.03
C MET A 75 19.42 10.58 -4.53
N HIS A 76 19.95 11.64 -3.98
CA HIS A 76 20.30 11.80 -2.57
C HIS A 76 19.37 12.83 -1.94
N LEU A 77 18.95 12.57 -0.72
CA LEU A 77 18.29 13.53 0.15
C LEU A 77 19.21 14.75 0.31
N ALA A 78 19.06 15.71 -0.60
CA ALA A 78 19.76 16.97 -0.46
C ALA A 78 19.05 17.76 0.62
N THR A 79 19.74 17.95 1.72
CA THR A 79 19.41 18.84 2.81
C THR A 79 19.34 20.27 2.33
N SER A 80 18.21 20.69 1.82
CA SER A 80 17.90 22.10 1.64
C SER A 80 16.56 22.44 2.31
N GLY A 81 16.63 22.88 3.47
CA GLY A 81 16.00 24.01 4.11
C GLY A 81 14.51 23.98 4.45
N ALA A 82 13.66 23.12 3.91
CA ALA A 82 12.25 23.10 4.24
C ALA A 82 11.79 21.68 4.64
N VAL A 83 11.44 21.51 5.90
CA VAL A 83 10.98 20.23 6.47
C VAL A 83 9.77 19.67 5.72
N LEU A 84 8.92 20.53 5.14
CA LEU A 84 7.76 20.12 4.34
C LEU A 84 8.15 19.54 2.97
N ASP A 85 9.18 20.07 2.34
CA ASP A 85 9.69 19.56 1.06
C ASP A 85 10.22 18.14 1.18
N ASP A 86 10.89 17.81 2.29
CA ASP A 86 11.45 16.48 2.52
C ASP A 86 10.37 15.40 2.75
N VAL A 87 9.18 15.79 3.20
CA VAL A 87 8.04 14.88 3.41
C VAL A 87 7.14 14.82 2.19
N ALA A 88 6.87 15.95 1.54
CA ALA A 88 5.95 16.02 0.40
C ALA A 88 6.46 15.23 -0.81
N ARG A 89 7.73 15.36 -1.13
CA ARG A 89 8.35 14.70 -2.30
C ARG A 89 8.24 13.17 -2.28
N PRO A 90 8.64 12.46 -1.21
CA PRO A 90 8.51 11.01 -1.17
C PRO A 90 7.06 10.54 -1.20
N VAL A 91 6.12 11.32 -0.64
CA VAL A 91 4.69 10.98 -0.65
C VAL A 91 4.13 11.03 -2.06
N VAL A 92 4.39 12.09 -2.83
CA VAL A 92 3.92 12.22 -4.22
C VAL A 92 4.50 11.12 -5.11
N ALA A 93 5.81 10.89 -5.02
CA ALA A 93 6.47 9.84 -5.78
C ALA A 93 5.97 8.44 -5.39
N GLY A 94 5.77 8.20 -4.11
CA GLY A 94 5.20 6.96 -3.58
C GLY A 94 3.80 6.71 -4.12
N TYR A 95 2.96 7.75 -4.14
CA TYR A 95 1.61 7.66 -4.70
C TYR A 95 1.63 7.27 -6.19
N LEU A 96 2.45 7.93 -6.99
CA LEU A 96 2.54 7.63 -8.42
C LEU A 96 3.07 6.21 -8.67
N ASN A 97 4.10 5.79 -7.94
CA ASN A 97 4.68 4.46 -8.05
C ASN A 97 3.73 3.37 -7.53
N ALA A 98 2.90 3.65 -6.55
CA ALA A 98 1.94 2.69 -5.98
C ALA A 98 0.92 2.17 -7.00
N ARG A 99 0.71 2.88 -8.12
CA ARG A 99 -0.13 2.41 -9.22
C ARG A 99 0.42 1.14 -9.86
N ALA A 100 1.73 1.01 -9.93
CA ALA A 100 2.39 -0.16 -10.50
C ALA A 100 2.19 -1.44 -9.67
N TYR A 101 1.95 -1.34 -8.36
CA TYR A 101 1.77 -2.50 -7.47
C TYR A 101 0.52 -3.33 -7.76
N THR A 102 -0.47 -2.76 -8.45
CA THR A 102 -1.64 -3.51 -8.94
C THR A 102 -1.42 -4.16 -10.29
N ILE A 103 -0.26 -3.96 -10.91
CA ILE A 103 0.08 -4.44 -12.25
C ILE A 103 1.17 -5.51 -12.18
N PHE A 104 2.34 -5.20 -11.62
CA PHE A 104 3.45 -6.15 -11.58
C PHE A 104 3.31 -7.19 -10.46
N GLY A 105 4.02 -8.31 -10.61
CA GLY A 105 3.87 -9.46 -9.72
C GLY A 105 2.53 -10.18 -9.84
N GLY A 106 1.89 -10.06 -11.02
CA GLY A 106 0.52 -10.50 -11.30
C GLY A 106 -0.50 -9.40 -11.01
N THR A 107 -1.33 -9.07 -12.00
CA THR A 107 -2.33 -8.01 -11.85
C THR A 107 -3.36 -8.32 -10.77
N SER A 108 -4.06 -7.31 -10.28
CA SER A 108 -5.13 -7.50 -9.28
C SER A 108 -6.21 -8.46 -9.78
N GLU A 109 -6.51 -8.45 -11.08
CA GLU A 109 -7.47 -9.36 -11.71
C GLU A 109 -6.97 -10.81 -11.66
N ILE A 110 -5.71 -11.05 -12.02
CA ILE A 110 -5.08 -12.38 -11.94
C ILE A 110 -5.08 -12.89 -10.50
N GLN A 111 -4.73 -12.05 -9.53
CA GLN A 111 -4.73 -12.44 -8.12
C GLN A 111 -6.14 -12.83 -7.64
N ARG A 112 -7.16 -12.07 -8.03
CA ARG A 112 -8.57 -12.41 -7.72
C ARG A 112 -9.01 -13.70 -8.38
N GLU A 113 -8.60 -13.94 -9.63
CA GLU A 113 -8.92 -15.18 -10.34
C GLU A 113 -8.29 -16.41 -9.65
N ILE A 114 -7.03 -16.31 -9.21
CA ILE A 114 -6.36 -17.39 -8.48
C ILE A 114 -7.12 -17.72 -7.21
N VAL A 115 -7.48 -16.70 -6.41
CA VAL A 115 -8.25 -16.91 -5.18
C VAL A 115 -9.63 -17.51 -5.47
N ALA A 116 -10.33 -16.99 -6.49
CA ALA A 116 -11.65 -17.46 -6.84
C ALA A 116 -11.64 -18.93 -7.29
N ARG A 117 -10.68 -19.35 -8.10
CA ARG A 117 -10.54 -20.74 -8.54
C ARG A 117 -10.30 -21.72 -7.39
N GLU A 118 -9.52 -21.30 -6.38
CA GLU A 118 -9.26 -22.18 -5.24
C GLU A 118 -10.44 -22.27 -4.27
N VAL A 119 -11.16 -21.17 -4.06
CA VAL A 119 -12.26 -21.12 -3.10
C VAL A 119 -13.58 -21.64 -3.69
N LEU A 120 -13.82 -21.41 -4.98
CA LEU A 120 -15.09 -21.73 -5.63
C LEU A 120 -15.03 -23.02 -6.46
N GLY A 121 -13.86 -23.57 -6.72
CA GLY A 121 -13.66 -24.77 -7.54
C GLY A 121 -13.56 -24.41 -9.00
#